data_20078c6f153a3d53013bc7671560ab58
#
_entry.id   20078c6f153a3d53013bc7671560ab58
#
_cell.length_a   1.000
_cell.length_b   1.000
_cell.length_c   1.000
_cell.angle_alpha   90.00
_cell.angle_beta   90.00
_cell.angle_gamma   90.00
#
_symmetry.space_group_name_H-M   'P 1'
#
loop_
_entity.id
_entity.type
_entity.pdbx_description
1 polymer ?
#
loop_
_entity_poly.entity_id
_entity_poly.type
_entity_poly.pdbx_seq_one_letter_code
_entity_poly.pdbx_strand_id
1 'polypeptide(L)'
;MHSDVKKEGKEMSEKIITVTAENFEKEVVQSGLPVLLDFWAPWCVYCRRIEPAVEELSEDTQGKLVIGKVNVDEQPGLADQFGVETIPSLILFKGGEQAGEELIAPGSRDAIEEWLEDNGIEL
;
A
#
# COMPACT_ATOMS: atom_id res chain seq x y z
N MET A 1 15.53 -7.62 26.46
CA MET A 1 15.23 -7.31 25.72
C MET A 1 14.75 -7.81 24.93
N HIS A 2 14.28 -8.16 24.63
CA HIS A 2 13.70 -8.35 23.90
C HIS A 2 13.26 -8.19 23.01
N SER A 3 13.31 -8.55 23.33
CA SER A 3 12.69 -7.73 22.32
C SER A 3 13.08 -8.16 20.91
N ASP A 4 14.14 -8.86 20.77
CA ASP A 4 14.57 -9.34 19.48
C ASP A 4 13.59 -10.33 18.89
N VAL A 5 13.07 -11.19 19.73
CA VAL A 5 12.08 -12.16 19.27
C VAL A 5 10.84 -11.47 18.77
N LYS A 6 10.45 -10.41 19.47
CA LYS A 6 9.28 -9.65 19.04
C LYS A 6 9.50 -9.04 17.68
N LYS A 7 10.72 -8.57 17.43
CA LYS A 7 11.00 -7.93 16.17
C LYS A 7 10.84 -8.87 15.01
N GLU A 8 11.23 -10.10 15.19
CA GLU A 8 11.11 -11.05 14.10
C GLU A 8 9.68 -11.26 13.71
N GLY A 9 8.80 -11.40 14.68
CA GLY A 9 7.39 -11.56 14.36
C GLY A 9 6.77 -10.31 13.80
N LYS A 10 7.32 -9.16 14.15
CA LYS A 10 6.75 -7.90 13.71
C LYS A 10 7.31 -7.41 12.40
N GLU A 11 8.47 -7.89 12.01
CA GLU A 11 9.13 -7.36 10.82
C GLU A 11 8.27 -7.46 9.59
N MET A 12 7.54 -8.54 9.44
CA MET A 12 6.69 -8.69 8.27
C MET A 12 5.60 -7.65 8.23
N SER A 13 4.98 -7.39 9.38
CA SER A 13 3.93 -6.38 9.42
C SER A 13 4.50 -4.97 9.35
N GLU A 14 5.75 -4.79 9.76
CA GLU A 14 6.34 -3.46 9.69
C GLU A 14 6.68 -3.03 8.27
N LYS A 15 6.80 -3.99 7.37
CA LYS A 15 7.11 -3.66 5.98
C LYS A 15 5.92 -3.04 5.28
N ILE A 16 4.73 -3.31 5.76
CA ILE A 16 3.51 -2.72 5.22
C ILE A 16 2.90 -1.90 6.33
N ILE A 17 2.73 -0.62 6.06
CA ILE A 17 2.26 0.33 7.05
C ILE A 17 0.74 0.36 7.05
N THR A 18 0.14 0.36 8.23
CA THR A 18 -1.29 0.62 8.33
C THR A 18 -1.49 2.13 8.27
N VAL A 19 -2.18 2.59 7.24
CA VAL A 19 -2.39 4.02 7.02
C VAL A 19 -3.81 4.41 7.43
N THR A 20 -3.90 5.44 8.24
CA THR A 20 -5.16 5.97 8.74
C THR A 20 -5.22 7.47 8.46
N ALA A 21 -6.39 8.07 8.70
CA ALA A 21 -6.50 9.52 8.55
C ALA A 21 -5.53 10.24 9.47
N GLU A 22 -5.20 9.64 10.61
CA GLU A 22 -4.34 10.29 11.59
C GLU A 22 -2.87 10.29 11.19
N ASN A 23 -2.42 9.23 10.50
CA ASN A 23 -1.01 9.16 10.15
C ASN A 23 -0.75 9.42 8.66
N PHE A 24 -1.79 9.73 7.90
CA PHE A 24 -1.65 9.91 6.46
C PHE A 24 -0.63 10.99 6.13
N GLU A 25 -0.70 12.12 6.81
CA GLU A 25 0.22 13.22 6.55
C GLU A 25 1.67 12.77 6.74
N LYS A 26 1.93 12.12 7.86
CA LYS A 26 3.29 11.71 8.18
C LYS A 26 3.77 10.59 7.28
N GLU A 27 2.95 9.58 7.08
CA GLU A 27 3.41 8.37 6.41
C GLU A 27 3.37 8.49 4.88
N VAL A 28 2.48 9.29 4.36
CA VAL A 28 2.31 9.39 2.91
C VAL A 28 2.82 10.73 2.38
N VAL A 29 2.31 11.83 2.93
CA VAL A 29 2.65 13.16 2.39
C VAL A 29 4.11 13.49 2.64
N GLN A 30 4.61 13.18 3.82
CA GLN A 30 5.97 13.52 4.20
C GLN A 30 6.96 12.40 3.91
N SER A 31 6.53 11.37 3.21
CA SER A 31 7.41 10.25 2.88
C SER A 31 8.49 10.72 1.91
N GLY A 32 9.72 10.32 2.18
CA GLY A 32 10.82 10.59 1.25
C GLY A 32 10.89 9.63 0.09
N LEU A 33 10.04 8.60 0.09
CA LEU A 33 9.98 7.60 -0.95
C LEU A 33 8.58 7.57 -1.53
N PRO A 34 8.42 7.06 -2.76
CA PRO A 34 7.07 6.82 -3.27
C PRO A 34 6.31 5.87 -2.36
N VAL A 35 5.00 6.06 -2.31
CA VAL A 35 4.13 5.25 -1.45
C VAL A 35 3.02 4.65 -2.29
N LEU A 36 2.85 3.34 -2.17
CA LEU A 36 1.75 2.63 -2.78
C LEU A 36 0.74 2.35 -1.69
N LEU A 37 -0.49 2.84 -1.85
CA LEU A 37 -1.57 2.56 -0.92
C LEU A 37 -2.51 1.52 -1.49
N ASP A 38 -2.77 0.49 -0.70
CA ASP A 38 -3.68 -0.60 -1.02
C ASP A 38 -4.96 -0.39 -0.22
N PHE A 39 -6.03 0.03 -0.89
CA PHE A 39 -7.33 0.19 -0.24
C PHE A 39 -8.06 -1.14 -0.28
N TRP A 40 -8.40 -1.66 0.90
CA TRP A 40 -8.88 -3.03 1.04
C TRP A 40 -9.93 -3.12 2.14
N ALA A 41 -10.53 -4.29 2.28
CA ALA A 41 -11.42 -4.60 3.40
C ALA A 41 -11.30 -6.07 3.74
N PRO A 42 -11.53 -6.43 5.01
CA PRO A 42 -11.38 -7.84 5.43
C PRO A 42 -12.32 -8.80 4.72
N TRP A 43 -13.49 -8.32 4.29
CA TRP A 43 -14.49 -9.16 3.63
C TRP A 43 -14.25 -9.29 2.14
N CYS A 44 -13.27 -8.62 1.60
CA CYS A 44 -13.05 -8.55 0.16
C CYS A 44 -12.20 -9.73 -0.30
N VAL A 45 -12.80 -10.62 -1.08
CA VAL A 45 -12.10 -11.82 -1.55
C VAL A 45 -10.94 -11.47 -2.46
N TYR A 46 -11.15 -10.55 -3.40
CA TYR A 46 -10.09 -10.16 -4.33
C TYR A 46 -8.94 -9.47 -3.60
N CYS A 47 -9.26 -8.69 -2.56
CA CYS A 47 -8.21 -8.08 -1.76
C CYS A 47 -7.30 -9.12 -1.14
N ARG A 48 -7.90 -10.20 -0.63
CA ARG A 48 -7.12 -11.26 -0.01
C ARG A 48 -6.33 -12.05 -1.01
N ARG A 49 -6.82 -12.15 -2.24
CA ARG A 49 -6.11 -12.89 -3.28
C ARG A 49 -4.80 -12.22 -3.68
N ILE A 50 -4.77 -10.89 -3.68
CA ILE A 50 -3.54 -10.18 -4.07
C ILE A 50 -2.63 -9.90 -2.89
N GLU A 51 -3.07 -10.20 -1.67
CA GLU A 51 -2.28 -9.91 -0.48
C GLU A 51 -0.89 -10.53 -0.52
N PRO A 52 -0.74 -11.81 -0.90
CA PRO A 52 0.61 -12.37 -0.98
C PRO A 52 1.51 -11.62 -1.96
N ALA A 53 0.95 -11.18 -3.09
CA ALA A 53 1.73 -10.42 -4.06
C ALA A 53 2.18 -9.09 -3.48
N VAL A 54 1.29 -8.42 -2.75
CA VAL A 54 1.62 -7.15 -2.13
C VAL A 54 2.70 -7.33 -1.07
N GLU A 55 2.61 -8.41 -0.29
CA GLU A 55 3.61 -8.68 0.74
C GLU A 55 4.97 -8.99 0.14
N GLU A 56 5.00 -9.80 -0.91
CA GLU A 56 6.27 -10.09 -1.57
C GLU A 56 6.87 -8.83 -2.15
N LEU A 57 6.03 -8.01 -2.76
CA LEU A 57 6.50 -6.77 -3.36
C LEU A 57 7.09 -5.86 -2.28
N SER A 58 6.46 -5.80 -1.11
CA SER A 58 6.95 -4.94 -0.04
C SER A 58 8.34 -5.38 0.43
N GLU A 59 8.59 -6.69 0.43
CA GLU A 59 9.91 -7.18 0.82
C GLU A 59 10.96 -6.84 -0.22
N ASP A 60 10.58 -6.95 -1.49
CA ASP A 60 11.55 -6.76 -2.57
C ASP A 60 11.84 -5.31 -2.85
N THR A 61 10.99 -4.40 -2.40
CA THR A 61 11.14 -2.97 -2.70
C THR A 61 11.53 -2.13 -1.51
N GLN A 62 12.04 -2.76 -0.45
CA GLN A 62 12.47 -1.99 0.72
C GLN A 62 13.54 -0.99 0.33
N GLY A 63 13.38 0.23 0.83
CA GLY A 63 14.30 1.30 0.50
C GLY A 63 13.98 2.00 -0.81
N LYS A 64 13.03 1.50 -1.59
CA LYS A 64 12.66 2.11 -2.87
C LYS A 64 11.21 2.55 -2.88
N LEU A 65 10.35 1.81 -2.22
CA LEU A 65 8.90 2.03 -2.27
C LEU A 65 8.34 1.66 -0.90
N VAL A 66 7.48 2.52 -0.38
CA VAL A 66 6.76 2.23 0.85
C VAL A 66 5.39 1.71 0.46
N ILE A 67 4.95 0.64 1.11
CA ILE A 67 3.63 0.10 0.86
C ILE A 67 2.80 0.26 2.12
N GLY A 68 1.60 0.85 1.98
CA GLY A 68 0.67 1.01 3.06
C GLY A 68 -0.67 0.43 2.70
N LYS A 69 -1.45 0.09 3.71
CA LYS A 69 -2.79 -0.45 3.52
C LYS A 69 -3.79 0.42 4.23
N VAL A 70 -4.90 0.69 3.58
CA VAL A 70 -6.00 1.46 4.13
C VAL A 70 -7.23 0.57 4.18
N ASN A 71 -7.71 0.30 5.37
CA ASN A 71 -8.93 -0.48 5.55
C ASN A 71 -10.11 0.48 5.35
N VAL A 72 -10.86 0.28 4.26
CA VAL A 72 -11.90 1.24 3.92
C VAL A 72 -13.06 1.23 4.90
N ASP A 73 -13.26 0.13 5.63
CA ASP A 73 -14.30 0.08 6.65
C ASP A 73 -13.96 0.99 7.82
N GLU A 74 -12.68 1.09 8.15
CA GLU A 74 -12.23 1.91 9.27
C GLU A 74 -11.89 3.33 8.85
N GLN A 75 -11.58 3.52 7.57
CA GLN A 75 -11.15 4.82 7.07
C GLN A 75 -11.99 5.24 5.86
N PRO A 76 -13.32 5.36 6.04
CA PRO A 76 -14.16 5.73 4.91
C PRO A 76 -13.85 7.14 4.38
N GLY A 77 -13.35 8.01 5.25
CA GLY A 77 -13.00 9.36 4.80
C GLY A 77 -11.85 9.37 3.83
N LEU A 78 -10.85 8.51 4.03
CA LEU A 78 -9.74 8.42 3.09
C LEU A 78 -10.21 7.84 1.76
N ALA A 79 -11.04 6.81 1.81
CA ALA A 79 -11.57 6.24 0.57
C ALA A 79 -12.34 7.27 -0.22
N ASP A 80 -13.16 8.07 0.46
CA ASP A 80 -13.93 9.13 -0.20
C ASP A 80 -13.00 10.20 -0.78
N GLN A 81 -11.98 10.55 -0.01
CA GLN A 81 -11.05 11.61 -0.43
C GLN A 81 -10.39 11.28 -1.76
N PHE A 82 -10.07 10.02 -1.98
CA PHE A 82 -9.37 9.62 -3.19
C PHE A 82 -10.29 8.94 -4.20
N GLY A 83 -11.61 9.01 -3.97
CA GLY A 83 -12.57 8.51 -4.93
C GLY A 83 -12.56 7.00 -5.11
N VAL A 84 -12.20 6.27 -4.06
CA VAL A 84 -12.13 4.81 -4.13
C VAL A 84 -13.55 4.25 -4.03
N GLU A 85 -14.00 3.61 -5.10
CA GLU A 85 -15.33 3.01 -5.14
C GLU A 85 -15.29 1.51 -5.26
N THR A 86 -14.21 0.97 -5.78
CA THR A 86 -14.02 -0.46 -5.99
C THR A 86 -12.75 -0.89 -5.31
N ILE A 87 -12.77 -2.00 -4.60
CA ILE A 87 -11.58 -2.52 -3.94
C ILE A 87 -11.32 -3.94 -4.44
N PRO A 88 -10.05 -4.35 -4.48
CA PRO A 88 -8.87 -3.59 -4.07
C PRO A 88 -8.56 -2.48 -5.07
N SER A 89 -8.07 -1.37 -4.56
CA SER A 89 -7.65 -0.26 -5.40
C SER A 89 -6.28 0.19 -4.92
N LEU A 90 -5.33 0.28 -5.83
CA LEU A 90 -3.97 0.69 -5.51
C LEU A 90 -3.75 2.09 -6.05
N ILE A 91 -3.23 2.97 -5.20
CA ILE A 91 -2.96 4.35 -5.59
C ILE A 91 -1.51 4.65 -5.24
N LEU A 92 -0.80 5.26 -6.19
CA LEU A 92 0.60 5.61 -6.02
C LEU A 92 0.73 7.08 -5.66
N PHE A 93 1.58 7.38 -4.70
CA PHE A 93 1.89 8.74 -4.29
C PHE A 93 3.37 8.99 -4.47
N LYS A 94 3.70 10.14 -5.03
CA LYS A 94 5.09 10.58 -5.19
C LYS A 94 5.15 12.02 -4.74
N GLY A 95 6.04 12.29 -3.78
CA GLY A 95 6.15 13.65 -3.25
C GLY A 95 4.89 14.14 -2.58
N GLY A 96 4.12 13.21 -2.03
CA GLY A 96 2.89 13.55 -1.32
C GLY A 96 1.67 13.72 -2.19
N GLU A 97 1.80 13.52 -3.50
CA GLU A 97 0.71 13.70 -4.43
C GLU A 97 0.45 12.42 -5.22
N GLN A 98 -0.80 12.21 -5.57
CA GLN A 98 -1.16 11.04 -6.36
C GLN A 98 -0.50 11.10 -7.72
N ALA A 99 0.11 9.98 -8.12
CA ALA A 99 0.81 9.87 -9.39
C ALA A 99 0.05 8.87 -10.26
N GLY A 100 -0.47 9.37 -11.38
CA GLY A 100 -1.19 8.51 -12.32
C GLY A 100 -2.55 8.13 -11.82
N GLU A 101 -3.12 7.13 -12.47
CA GLU A 101 -4.46 6.66 -12.14
C GLU A 101 -4.37 5.45 -11.23
N GLU A 102 -5.46 5.21 -10.49
CA GLU A 102 -5.51 4.05 -9.62
C GLU A 102 -5.51 2.77 -10.44
N LEU A 103 -5.01 1.71 -9.83
CA LEU A 103 -5.05 0.37 -10.42
C LEU A 103 -6.09 -0.43 -9.66
N ILE A 104 -7.16 -0.80 -10.35
CA ILE A 104 -8.29 -1.48 -9.72
C ILE A 104 -8.18 -2.97 -9.94
N ALA A 105 -8.27 -3.71 -8.83
CA ALA A 105 -8.37 -5.17 -8.84
C ALA A 105 -7.32 -5.85 -9.73
N PRO A 106 -6.03 -5.54 -9.51
CA PRO A 106 -5.01 -6.22 -10.31
C PRO A 106 -5.05 -7.73 -10.05
N GLY A 107 -4.81 -8.50 -11.10
CA GLY A 107 -4.91 -9.94 -10.99
C GLY A 107 -3.63 -10.63 -10.58
N SER A 108 -2.50 -9.92 -10.53
CA SER A 108 -1.22 -10.55 -10.26
C SER A 108 -0.20 -9.52 -9.83
N ARG A 109 0.91 -10.02 -9.29
CA ARG A 109 2.04 -9.15 -8.98
C ARG A 109 2.59 -8.50 -10.24
N ASP A 110 2.63 -9.24 -11.34
CA ASP A 110 3.14 -8.68 -12.60
C ASP A 110 2.35 -7.46 -13.02
N ALA A 111 1.04 -7.50 -12.85
CA ALA A 111 0.19 -6.36 -13.21
C ALA A 111 0.53 -5.15 -12.35
N ILE A 112 0.82 -5.38 -11.07
CA ILE A 112 1.18 -4.29 -10.17
C ILE A 112 2.54 -3.72 -10.57
N GLU A 113 3.50 -4.58 -10.87
CA GLU A 113 4.84 -4.13 -11.25
C GLU A 113 4.80 -3.32 -12.54
N GLU A 114 4.03 -3.80 -13.52
CA GLU A 114 3.92 -3.09 -14.78
C GLU A 114 3.35 -1.69 -14.57
N TRP A 115 2.31 -1.61 -13.73
CA TRP A 115 1.69 -0.33 -13.42
C TRP A 115 2.67 0.60 -12.70
N LEU A 116 3.46 0.07 -11.78
CA LEU A 116 4.46 0.86 -11.07
C LEU A 116 5.51 1.39 -12.04
N GLU A 117 5.99 0.53 -12.93
CA GLU A 117 7.00 0.94 -13.89
C GLU A 117 6.45 1.98 -14.86
N ASP A 118 5.19 1.82 -15.28
CA ASP A 118 4.55 2.80 -16.14
C ASP A 118 4.45 4.17 -15.47
N ASN A 119 4.49 4.19 -14.16
CA ASN A 119 4.41 5.44 -13.40
C ASN A 119 5.74 5.87 -12.83
N GLY A 120 6.84 5.34 -13.37
CA GLY A 120 8.16 5.84 -13.08
C GLY A 120 8.86 5.23 -11.89
N ILE A 121 8.35 4.12 -11.39
CA ILE A 121 9.00 3.42 -10.27
C ILE A 121 9.91 2.36 -10.83
N GLU A 122 11.19 2.45 -10.48
CA GLU A 122 12.15 1.44 -10.90
C GLU A 122 12.15 0.28 -9.91
N LEU A 123 12.01 -0.90 -10.43
CA LEU A 123 12.01 -2.11 -9.63
C LEU A 123 13.26 -2.97 -9.95
#